data_deb83f73ab7319472f23ce7c70bd3d68
#
_entry.id   deb83f73ab7319472f23ce7c70bd3d68
#
_cell.length_a   1.000
_cell.length_b   1.000
_cell.length_c   1.000
_cell.angle_alpha   90.00
_cell.angle_beta   90.00
_cell.angle_gamma   90.00
#
_symmetry.space_group_name_H-M   'P 1'
#
loop_
_entity.id
_entity.type
_entity.pdbx_description
1 polymer ?
#
loop_
_entity_poly.entity_id
_entity_poly.type
_entity_poly.pdbx_seq_one_letter_code
_entity_poly.pdbx_strand_id
1 'polypeptide(L)'
;DIISIFGKTKKVTSSVRLSISNPSGEQIWTETVNVKSNGMFSTLVIAGGQGWDQDGRYTVTSEYSGNSDTASFRFNPANQD
;
A
#
# COMPACT_ATOMS: atom_id res chain seq x y z
N ASP A 1 -4.16 12.86 5.45
CA ASP A 1 -3.38 11.91 6.26
C ASP A 1 -2.28 11.28 5.44
N ILE A 2 -1.18 10.97 6.10
CA ILE A 2 -0.06 10.28 5.48
C ILE A 2 -0.02 8.86 6.03
N ILE A 3 0.04 7.90 5.11
CA ILE A 3 0.14 6.49 5.47
C ILE A 3 1.53 6.00 5.10
N SER A 4 2.20 5.39 6.07
CA SER A 4 3.50 4.76 5.81
C SER A 4 3.29 3.30 5.45
N ILE A 5 3.86 2.89 4.31
CA ILE A 5 3.86 1.50 3.90
C ILE A 5 5.30 1.03 3.95
N PHE A 6 5.54 -0.04 4.68
CA PHE A 6 6.88 -0.62 4.78
C PHE A 6 6.79 -2.12 4.91
N GLY A 7 7.85 -2.79 4.51
CA GLY A 7 7.88 -4.23 4.58
C GLY A 7 9.25 -4.78 4.24
N LYS A 8 9.31 -6.09 4.17
CA LYS A 8 10.52 -6.81 3.83
C LYS A 8 10.19 -7.89 2.82
N THR A 9 10.99 -7.97 1.75
CA THR A 9 10.79 -9.01 0.75
C THR A 9 11.32 -10.34 1.24
N LYS A 10 10.66 -11.42 0.85
CA LYS A 10 11.07 -12.78 1.20
C LYS A 10 12.13 -13.31 0.27
N LYS A 11 12.29 -12.68 -0.89
CA LYS A 11 13.27 -13.06 -1.90
C LYS A 11 14.07 -11.85 -2.31
N VAL A 12 15.28 -12.09 -2.84
CA VAL A 12 16.08 -11.00 -3.38
C VAL A 12 15.36 -10.43 -4.60
N THR A 13 15.10 -9.12 -4.54
CA THR A 13 14.46 -8.40 -5.64
C THR A 13 14.90 -6.95 -5.58
N SER A 14 14.87 -6.27 -6.73
CA SER A 14 15.28 -4.87 -6.80
C SER A 14 14.12 -3.90 -6.58
N SER A 15 12.90 -4.34 -6.81
CA SER A 15 11.74 -3.48 -6.66
C SER A 15 10.49 -4.26 -6.29
N VAL A 16 9.54 -3.56 -5.70
CA VAL A 16 8.25 -4.10 -5.28
C VAL A 16 7.18 -3.18 -5.85
N ARG A 17 6.15 -3.76 -6.44
CA ARG A 17 5.00 -2.99 -6.89
C ARG A 17 3.94 -2.99 -5.78
N LEU A 18 3.56 -1.80 -5.36
CA LEU A 18 2.56 -1.62 -4.32
C LEU A 18 1.28 -1.08 -4.92
N SER A 19 0.15 -1.54 -4.42
CA SER A 19 -1.15 -1.03 -4.83
C SER A 19 -2.08 -1.00 -3.63
N ILE A 20 -3.05 -0.08 -3.67
CA ILE A 20 -4.05 0.06 -2.62
C ILE A 20 -5.42 -0.02 -3.25
N SER A 21 -6.29 -0.85 -2.69
CA SER A 21 -7.69 -0.97 -3.10
C SER A 21 -8.59 -0.45 -1.99
N ASN A 22 -9.69 0.19 -2.38
CA ASN A 22 -10.66 0.71 -1.42
C ASN A 22 -11.62 -0.41 -0.98
N PRO A 23 -12.55 -0.12 -0.05
CA PRO A 23 -13.49 -1.15 0.44
C PRO A 23 -14.36 -1.79 -0.65
N SER A 24 -14.55 -1.11 -1.77
CA SER A 24 -15.30 -1.66 -2.90
C SER A 24 -14.45 -2.54 -3.80
N GLY A 25 -13.14 -2.67 -3.52
CA GLY A 25 -12.24 -3.47 -4.34
C GLY A 25 -11.62 -2.71 -5.50
N GLU A 26 -11.84 -1.42 -5.60
CA GLU A 26 -11.30 -0.60 -6.66
C GLU A 26 -9.86 -0.18 -6.33
N GLN A 27 -8.94 -0.36 -7.28
CA GLN A 27 -7.56 0.07 -7.09
C GLN A 27 -7.47 1.60 -7.23
N ILE A 28 -7.03 2.25 -6.17
CA ILE A 28 -7.00 3.71 -6.09
C ILE A 28 -5.59 4.29 -6.10
N TRP A 29 -4.56 3.44 -5.97
CA TRP A 29 -3.18 3.91 -5.92
C TRP A 29 -2.24 2.77 -6.27
N THR A 30 -1.16 3.08 -6.97
CA THR A 30 -0.11 2.11 -7.29
C THR A 30 1.22 2.83 -7.42
N GLU A 31 2.29 2.16 -7.02
CA GLU A 31 3.64 2.68 -7.11
C GLU A 31 4.65 1.54 -7.09
N THR A 32 5.75 1.72 -7.81
CA THR A 32 6.88 0.78 -7.76
C THR A 32 7.94 1.40 -6.86
N VAL A 33 8.36 0.64 -5.86
CA VAL A 33 9.29 1.10 -4.83
C VAL A 33 10.57 0.28 -4.89
N ASN A 34 11.72 0.94 -4.81
CA ASN A 34 13.02 0.27 -4.78
C ASN A 34 13.23 -0.40 -3.44
N VAL A 35 13.82 -1.59 -3.48
CA VAL A 35 14.12 -2.38 -2.29
C VAL A 35 15.58 -2.18 -1.92
N LYS A 36 15.84 -1.99 -0.63
CA LYS A 36 17.20 -1.84 -0.13
C LYS A 36 17.92 -3.19 -0.11
N SER A 37 19.25 -3.17 0.06
CA SER A 37 20.05 -4.38 0.01
C SER A 37 19.67 -5.40 1.09
N ASN A 38 19.05 -4.95 2.18
CA ASN A 38 18.58 -5.84 3.25
C ASN A 38 17.17 -6.36 3.01
N GLY A 39 16.59 -6.10 1.85
CA GLY A 39 15.23 -6.53 1.52
C GLY A 39 14.13 -5.61 2.03
N MET A 40 14.47 -4.52 2.67
CA MET A 40 13.49 -3.58 3.22
C MET A 40 13.04 -2.57 2.19
N PHE A 41 11.77 -2.18 2.25
CA PHE A 41 11.24 -1.12 1.42
C PHE A 41 10.26 -0.28 2.23
N SER A 42 10.09 0.98 1.82
CA SER A 42 9.11 1.85 2.45
C SER A 42 8.70 2.95 1.48
N THR A 43 7.48 3.45 1.66
CA THR A 43 6.97 4.58 0.91
C THR A 43 5.90 5.29 1.73
N LEU A 44 5.56 6.50 1.32
CA LEU A 44 4.50 7.29 1.95
C LEU A 44 3.38 7.50 0.95
N VAL A 45 2.15 7.41 1.43
CA VAL A 45 0.96 7.62 0.61
C VAL A 45 0.11 8.68 1.29
N ILE A 46 -0.37 9.64 0.50
CA ILE A 46 -1.28 10.66 1.02
C ILE A 46 -2.69 10.13 0.87
N ALA A 47 -3.33 9.81 1.99
CA ALA A 47 -4.70 9.34 2.02
C ALA A 47 -5.66 10.51 2.00
N GLY A 48 -6.74 10.38 1.26
CA GLY A 48 -7.76 11.41 1.15
C GLY A 48 -7.99 11.77 -0.31
N GLY A 49 -9.11 12.45 -0.56
CA GLY A 49 -9.47 12.83 -1.90
C GLY A 49 -10.14 11.71 -2.67
N GLN A 50 -10.01 11.75 -3.98
CA GLN A 50 -10.69 10.79 -4.86
C GLN A 50 -10.18 9.37 -4.59
N GLY A 51 -11.12 8.45 -4.41
CA GLY A 51 -10.81 7.06 -4.10
C GLY A 51 -10.67 6.78 -2.62
N TRP A 52 -10.55 7.81 -1.80
CA TRP A 52 -10.37 7.69 -0.35
C TRP A 52 -11.58 8.20 0.42
N ASP A 53 -12.74 8.20 -0.22
CA ASP A 53 -13.96 8.76 0.36
C ASP A 53 -14.84 7.70 1.03
N GLN A 54 -14.42 6.46 1.04
CA GLN A 54 -15.17 5.38 1.68
C GLN A 54 -14.61 5.07 3.05
N ASP A 55 -15.52 4.83 4.00
CA ASP A 55 -15.15 4.35 5.32
C ASP A 55 -15.03 2.83 5.27
N GLY A 56 -13.98 2.29 5.82
CA GLY A 56 -13.84 0.86 5.91
C GLY A 56 -12.42 0.36 5.74
N ARG A 57 -12.31 -0.86 5.26
CA ARG A 57 -11.02 -1.54 5.15
C ARG A 57 -10.43 -1.34 3.76
N TYR A 58 -9.22 -0.82 3.74
CA TYR A 58 -8.43 -0.69 2.52
C TYR A 58 -7.37 -1.79 2.51
N THR A 59 -7.04 -2.28 1.33
CA THR A 59 -6.09 -3.39 1.19
C THR A 59 -4.86 -2.93 0.43
N VAL A 60 -3.69 -3.21 1.00
CA VAL A 60 -2.40 -2.96 0.36
C VAL A 60 -1.88 -4.28 -0.16
N THR A 61 -1.52 -4.33 -1.44
CA THR A 61 -0.93 -5.50 -2.06
C THR A 61 0.48 -5.17 -2.50
N SER A 62 1.42 -6.05 -2.17
CA SER A 62 2.80 -5.95 -2.64
C SER A 62 3.10 -7.13 -3.54
N GLU A 63 3.71 -6.86 -4.70
CA GLU A 63 4.04 -7.88 -5.68
C GLU A 63 5.52 -7.79 -6.04
N TYR A 64 6.21 -8.92 -5.99
CA TYR A 64 7.61 -9.02 -6.34
C TYR A 64 7.98 -10.44 -6.71
N SER A 65 8.79 -10.61 -7.75
CA SER A 65 9.34 -11.93 -8.15
C SER A 65 8.30 -13.05 -8.21
N GLY A 66 7.08 -12.75 -8.71
CA GLY A 66 6.02 -13.73 -8.81
C GLY A 66 5.29 -14.02 -7.51
N ASN A 67 5.65 -13.33 -6.43
CA ASN A 67 4.98 -13.45 -5.13
C ASN A 67 4.12 -12.23 -4.86
N SER A 68 3.12 -12.39 -4.00
CA SER A 68 2.32 -11.27 -3.56
C SER A 68 1.96 -11.45 -2.10
N ASP A 69 1.90 -10.32 -1.40
CA ASP A 69 1.45 -10.27 -0.01
C ASP A 69 0.41 -9.17 0.10
N THR A 70 -0.54 -9.35 1.02
CA THR A 70 -1.56 -8.35 1.27
C THR A 70 -1.62 -8.00 2.75
N ALA A 71 -1.96 -6.74 3.01
CA ALA A 71 -2.23 -6.27 4.36
C ALA A 71 -3.40 -5.31 4.27
N SER A 72 -4.14 -5.14 5.35
CA SER A 72 -5.28 -4.23 5.33
C SER A 72 -5.19 -3.26 6.50
N PHE A 73 -5.84 -2.12 6.33
CA PHE A 73 -5.94 -1.11 7.36
C PHE A 73 -7.31 -0.44 7.27
N ARG A 74 -7.73 0.17 8.35
CA ARG A 74 -9.00 0.89 8.37
C ARG A 74 -8.73 2.37 8.18
N PHE A 75 -9.56 2.97 7.36
CA PHE A 75 -9.50 4.41 7.09
C PHE A 75 -10.90 4.97 7.21
N ASN A 76 -11.04 6.08 7.92
CA ASN A 76 -12.33 6.72 8.12
C ASN A 76 -12.20 8.20 7.78
N PRO A 77 -12.65 8.61 6.57
CA PRO A 77 -12.53 10.01 6.14
C PRO A 77 -13.27 10.98 7.06
N ALA A 78 -14.36 10.54 7.68
CA ALA A 78 -15.18 11.41 8.52
C ALA A 78 -14.48 11.79 9.84
N ASN A 79 -13.46 11.03 10.25
CA ASN A 79 -12.73 11.28 11.49
C ASN A 79 -11.38 11.95 11.28
N GLN A 80 -11.13 12.43 10.09
CA GLN A 80 -9.88 13.12 9.80
C GLN A 80 -9.94 14.56 10.24
N ASP A 81 -8.87 14.99 10.85
CA ASP A 81 -8.69 16.39 11.26
C ASP A 81 -7.70 17.11 10.38
#